data_3222081edcb7d60c0e19fc88d3998cec
#
_entry.id   3222081edcb7d60c0e19fc88d3998cec
#
_cell.length_a   1.000
_cell.length_b   1.000
_cell.length_c   1.000
_cell.angle_alpha   90.00
_cell.angle_beta   90.00
_cell.angle_gamma   90.00
#
_symmetry.space_group_name_H-M   'P 1'
#
loop_
_entity.id
_entity.type
_entity.pdbx_description
1 polymer ?
#
loop_
_entity_poly.entity_id
_entity_poly.type
_entity_poly.pdbx_seq_one_letter_code
_entity_poly.pdbx_strand_id
1 'polypeptide(L)'
;MQKIVAVLVLALVCLVQPAHAAPGDPLTWRDSTWDYRSEDSTDIAAQLSVPKTVGVASLTLIAYGAAYWLVFKKGWWDDERSHFHFENDFDYALNLDKFGHFAAGVVLGEGFYEGYRWAGTSEFQAYLFAGLSAMMTHIAIDVKDGYSPEWGFSVFDVLSGTLGGFYPMAERYIPVFKYVDLKWSYWINTKAYYRQSHTGIFTDDYCNQTFWASFKPYRLLPAAARAYYPSWLAIAAGLSIDEGVFIKHYEGTPHREVYIALDYDLEAFRPQSRMARTLIKSLNYFKLPAPAIQVYPEFHWYLLYPIKF
;
A
#
# COMPACT_ATOMS: atom_id res chain seq x y z
N MET A 1 -14.98 -14.00 -2.22
CA MET A 1 -13.76 -13.43 -1.66
C MET A 1 -13.49 -12.00 -2.15
N GLN A 2 -13.46 -11.70 -3.45
CA GLN A 2 -13.27 -10.33 -3.97
C GLN A 2 -14.22 -9.27 -3.39
N LYS A 3 -15.47 -9.63 -3.07
CA LYS A 3 -16.46 -8.73 -2.48
C LYS A 3 -16.16 -8.37 -1.01
N ILE A 4 -15.47 -9.23 -0.27
CA ILE A 4 -15.17 -9.02 1.16
C ILE A 4 -13.97 -8.08 1.33
N VAL A 5 -12.96 -8.20 0.50
CA VAL A 5 -11.78 -7.31 0.51
C VAL A 5 -12.18 -5.89 0.10
N ALA A 6 -13.02 -5.76 -0.94
CA ALA A 6 -13.59 -4.46 -1.32
C ALA A 6 -14.41 -3.84 -0.17
N VAL A 7 -15.15 -4.64 0.59
CA VAL A 7 -15.93 -4.17 1.74
C VAL A 7 -15.03 -3.76 2.91
N LEU A 8 -13.93 -4.46 3.19
CA LEU A 8 -12.98 -4.08 4.25
C LEU A 8 -12.22 -2.79 3.90
N VAL A 9 -11.79 -2.65 2.66
CA VAL A 9 -11.16 -1.41 2.17
C VAL A 9 -12.19 -0.27 2.15
N LEU A 10 -13.44 -0.50 1.69
CA LEU A 10 -14.51 0.49 1.78
C LEU A 10 -14.89 0.81 3.24
N ALA A 11 -14.90 -0.16 4.14
CA ALA A 11 -15.24 0.08 5.54
C ALA A 11 -14.18 0.95 6.24
N LEU A 12 -12.88 0.75 5.96
CA LEU A 12 -11.81 1.64 6.44
C LEU A 12 -11.99 3.07 5.88
N VAL A 13 -12.41 3.20 4.62
CA VAL A 13 -12.65 4.48 3.96
C VAL A 13 -13.96 5.15 4.42
N CYS A 14 -14.99 4.36 4.76
CA CYS A 14 -16.30 4.90 5.20
C CYS A 14 -16.33 5.39 6.67
N LEU A 15 -15.35 5.06 7.48
CA LEU A 15 -15.30 5.47 8.90
C LEU A 15 -14.84 6.92 9.13
N VAL A 16 -14.42 7.63 8.09
CA VAL A 16 -14.09 9.07 8.17
C VAL A 16 -15.37 9.88 7.96
N GLN A 17 -16.05 10.26 9.03
CA GLN A 17 -17.24 11.14 8.96
C GLN A 17 -16.88 12.53 8.44
N PRO A 18 -17.68 13.14 7.54
CA PRO A 18 -17.36 14.43 6.97
C PRO A 18 -17.57 15.56 7.98
N ALA A 19 -16.55 16.37 8.21
CA ALA A 19 -16.76 17.70 8.71
C ALA A 19 -17.42 18.54 7.60
N HIS A 20 -18.45 19.34 7.94
CA HIS A 20 -19.27 20.11 7.00
C HIS A 20 -18.41 20.88 5.99
N ALA A 21 -18.60 20.58 4.71
CA ALA A 21 -18.00 21.31 3.60
C ALA A 21 -18.70 22.62 3.35
N ALA A 22 -17.95 23.72 3.24
CA ALA A 22 -18.44 24.95 2.64
C ALA A 22 -18.54 24.80 1.10
N PRO A 23 -19.49 25.44 0.42
CA PRO A 23 -19.64 25.34 -1.02
C PRO A 23 -18.48 26.07 -1.71
N GLY A 24 -17.80 25.42 -2.61
CA GLY A 24 -16.68 25.97 -3.35
C GLY A 24 -16.53 25.37 -4.74
N ASP A 25 -15.88 26.12 -5.60
CA ASP A 25 -15.76 26.01 -7.05
C ASP A 25 -15.25 24.67 -7.63
N PRO A 26 -15.56 24.37 -8.92
CA PRO A 26 -15.16 23.14 -9.58
C PRO A 26 -13.64 23.00 -9.68
N LEU A 27 -13.17 21.75 -9.87
CA LEU A 27 -11.79 21.35 -10.06
C LEU A 27 -10.96 22.37 -10.87
N THR A 28 -10.24 23.24 -10.16
CA THR A 28 -9.32 24.18 -10.80
C THR A 28 -7.91 23.60 -10.77
N TRP A 29 -7.27 23.52 -11.93
CA TRP A 29 -5.85 23.21 -12.07
C TRP A 29 -5.04 24.38 -11.48
N ARG A 30 -4.52 24.21 -10.28
CA ARG A 30 -3.62 25.18 -9.66
C ARG A 30 -2.16 24.75 -9.76
N ASP A 31 -1.29 25.74 -9.80
CA ASP A 31 0.16 25.61 -9.99
C ASP A 31 0.80 24.68 -8.94
N SER A 32 1.76 23.86 -9.39
CA SER A 32 2.38 22.73 -8.69
C SER A 32 3.35 23.09 -7.55
N THR A 33 3.42 24.37 -7.18
CA THR A 33 4.22 24.81 -6.02
C THR A 33 3.52 24.54 -4.70
N TRP A 34 2.27 24.06 -4.77
CA TRP A 34 1.45 23.84 -3.59
C TRP A 34 1.74 22.50 -2.95
N ASP A 35 2.22 22.53 -1.74
CA ASP A 35 2.41 21.34 -0.92
C ASP A 35 1.07 21.01 -0.23
N TYR A 36 0.31 20.10 -0.82
CA TYR A 36 -0.91 19.52 -0.23
C TYR A 36 -0.71 19.10 1.23
N ARG A 37 0.50 18.67 1.57
CA ARG A 37 0.87 18.23 2.91
C ARG A 37 1.07 19.40 3.89
N SER A 38 1.27 20.61 3.40
CA SER A 38 1.49 21.81 4.23
C SER A 38 0.21 22.51 4.69
N GLU A 39 -0.91 22.35 3.97
CA GLU A 39 -2.17 23.02 4.34
C GLU A 39 -2.95 22.31 5.47
N ASP A 40 -2.74 21.01 5.67
CA ASP A 40 -3.31 20.30 6.83
C ASP A 40 -2.53 20.56 8.13
N SER A 41 -1.45 21.34 8.07
CA SER A 41 -0.61 21.70 9.20
C SER A 41 -1.17 22.83 10.09
N THR A 42 -2.43 23.21 9.94
CA THR A 42 -3.08 23.93 11.03
C THR A 42 -3.17 22.96 12.21
N ASP A 43 -2.11 22.94 13.01
CA ASP A 43 -2.14 22.45 14.37
C ASP A 43 -3.17 23.34 15.15
N ILE A 44 -4.43 23.10 14.86
CA ILE A 44 -5.50 23.42 15.80
C ILE A 44 -5.06 22.70 17.05
N ALA A 45 -4.81 23.44 18.11
CA ALA A 45 -4.32 22.94 19.39
C ALA A 45 -4.94 21.58 19.66
N ALA A 46 -4.12 20.53 19.49
CA ALA A 46 -4.61 19.16 19.45
C ALA A 46 -5.13 18.81 20.84
N GLN A 47 -6.43 18.84 21.01
CA GLN A 47 -7.07 18.36 22.25
C GLN A 47 -7.41 16.89 22.04
N LEU A 48 -6.59 16.03 22.61
CA LEU A 48 -6.81 14.59 22.59
C LEU A 48 -8.20 14.28 23.20
N SER A 49 -9.05 13.68 22.41
CA SER A 49 -10.39 13.25 22.82
C SER A 49 -10.34 11.80 23.30
N VAL A 50 -10.43 11.56 24.60
CA VAL A 50 -10.45 10.22 25.17
C VAL A 50 -11.54 9.33 24.52
N PRO A 51 -12.80 9.77 24.34
CA PRO A 51 -13.81 8.94 23.67
C PRO A 51 -13.43 8.54 22.23
N LYS A 52 -12.83 9.46 21.47
CA LYS A 52 -12.38 9.16 20.09
C LYS A 52 -11.18 8.21 20.09
N THR A 53 -10.25 8.37 21.03
CA THR A 53 -9.10 7.45 21.17
C THR A 53 -9.58 6.04 21.49
N VAL A 54 -10.53 5.90 22.42
CA VAL A 54 -11.16 4.61 22.71
C VAL A 54 -11.89 4.06 21.48
N GLY A 55 -12.57 4.93 20.72
CA GLY A 55 -13.22 4.55 19.46
C GLY A 55 -12.22 3.98 18.44
N VAL A 56 -11.08 4.65 18.22
CA VAL A 56 -10.01 4.17 17.32
C VAL A 56 -9.49 2.82 17.79
N ALA A 57 -9.15 2.69 19.08
CA ALA A 57 -8.65 1.43 19.64
C ALA A 57 -9.67 0.29 19.48
N SER A 58 -10.95 0.56 19.77
CA SER A 58 -12.02 -0.44 19.64
C SER A 58 -12.21 -0.88 18.17
N LEU A 59 -12.23 0.06 17.23
CA LEU A 59 -12.33 -0.24 15.80
C LEU A 59 -11.14 -1.04 15.30
N THR A 60 -9.94 -0.70 15.75
CA THR A 60 -8.72 -1.47 15.45
C THR A 60 -8.84 -2.90 15.92
N LEU A 61 -9.25 -3.14 17.16
CA LEU A 61 -9.43 -4.49 17.70
C LEU A 61 -10.52 -5.27 16.96
N ILE A 62 -11.62 -4.62 16.60
CA ILE A 62 -12.70 -5.24 15.78
C ILE A 62 -12.18 -5.59 14.40
N ALA A 63 -11.45 -4.68 13.73
CA ALA A 63 -10.87 -4.92 12.41
C ALA A 63 -9.87 -6.09 12.45
N TYR A 64 -9.03 -6.14 13.48
CA TYR A 64 -8.10 -7.25 13.71
C TYR A 64 -8.83 -8.59 13.93
N GLY A 65 -9.83 -8.60 14.80
CA GLY A 65 -10.62 -9.79 15.05
C GLY A 65 -11.31 -10.28 13.78
N ALA A 66 -11.89 -9.36 13.01
CA ALA A 66 -12.52 -9.68 11.73
C ALA A 66 -11.51 -10.21 10.71
N ALA A 67 -10.35 -9.57 10.53
CA ALA A 67 -9.28 -10.03 9.64
C ALA A 67 -8.78 -11.41 10.05
N TYR A 68 -8.54 -11.63 11.35
CA TYR A 68 -8.14 -12.94 11.88
C TYR A 68 -9.15 -14.05 11.51
N TRP A 69 -10.43 -13.84 11.82
CA TRP A 69 -11.45 -14.88 11.64
C TRP A 69 -11.86 -15.10 10.19
N LEU A 70 -11.90 -14.02 9.38
CA LEU A 70 -12.41 -14.08 8.01
C LEU A 70 -11.33 -14.43 6.98
N VAL A 71 -10.08 -14.07 7.25
CA VAL A 71 -8.99 -14.16 6.28
C VAL A 71 -7.85 -15.03 6.81
N PHE A 72 -7.18 -14.61 7.88
CA PHE A 72 -5.89 -15.17 8.29
C PHE A 72 -6.00 -16.58 8.84
N LYS A 73 -7.01 -16.87 9.68
CA LYS A 73 -7.18 -18.18 10.26
C LYS A 73 -7.30 -19.29 9.21
N LYS A 74 -8.00 -19.03 8.10
CA LYS A 74 -8.19 -19.99 7.02
C LYS A 74 -7.10 -19.95 5.96
N GLY A 75 -6.45 -18.81 5.79
CA GLY A 75 -5.44 -18.59 4.77
C GLY A 75 -4.04 -18.97 5.21
N TRP A 76 -3.70 -18.68 6.47
CA TRP A 76 -2.34 -18.84 6.96
C TRP A 76 -2.20 -19.80 8.16
N TRP A 77 -3.24 -19.97 8.98
CA TRP A 77 -3.12 -20.62 10.28
C TRP A 77 -4.17 -21.71 10.53
N ASP A 78 -4.55 -22.44 9.51
CA ASP A 78 -5.53 -23.55 9.64
C ASP A 78 -4.89 -24.86 10.15
N ASP A 79 -3.56 -24.95 10.09
CA ASP A 79 -2.78 -26.13 10.44
C ASP A 79 -2.49 -26.28 11.94
N GLU A 80 -1.93 -27.45 12.29
CA GLU A 80 -1.45 -27.73 13.64
C GLU A 80 -0.34 -26.74 14.04
N ARG A 81 -0.24 -26.47 15.35
CA ARG A 81 0.81 -25.58 15.87
C ARG A 81 2.14 -26.30 15.97
N SER A 82 3.21 -25.63 15.58
CA SER A 82 4.59 -26.04 15.83
C SER A 82 5.17 -25.38 17.09
N HIS A 83 6.39 -25.77 17.46
CA HIS A 83 7.19 -24.96 18.39
C HIS A 83 7.60 -23.64 17.71
N PHE A 84 7.70 -22.57 18.50
CA PHE A 84 8.15 -21.28 17.99
C PHE A 84 9.53 -21.40 17.34
N HIS A 85 9.66 -20.89 16.11
CA HIS A 85 10.92 -20.88 15.38
C HIS A 85 11.04 -19.60 14.54
N PHE A 86 12.29 -19.25 14.24
CA PHE A 86 12.64 -18.20 13.32
C PHE A 86 12.83 -18.77 11.92
N GLU A 87 12.38 -18.04 10.91
CA GLU A 87 12.58 -18.37 9.50
C GLU A 87 13.43 -17.29 8.84
N ASN A 88 14.37 -17.71 8.00
CA ASN A 88 15.07 -16.80 7.10
C ASN A 88 14.46 -16.91 5.71
N ASP A 89 13.40 -16.19 5.50
CA ASP A 89 12.61 -16.17 4.29
C ASP A 89 12.97 -14.99 3.36
N PHE A 90 14.18 -14.41 3.53
CA PHE A 90 14.59 -13.23 2.76
C PHE A 90 14.41 -13.43 1.25
N ASP A 91 14.71 -14.62 0.73
CA ASP A 91 14.61 -14.94 -0.69
C ASP A 91 13.20 -15.43 -1.12
N TYR A 92 12.25 -15.52 -0.21
CA TYR A 92 10.89 -15.97 -0.54
C TYR A 92 10.29 -15.09 -1.63
N ALA A 93 9.63 -15.72 -2.60
CA ALA A 93 9.08 -15.06 -3.79
C ALA A 93 10.08 -14.11 -4.47
N LEU A 94 11.35 -14.48 -4.55
CA LEU A 94 12.44 -13.66 -5.09
C LEU A 94 12.52 -12.27 -4.43
N ASN A 95 12.29 -12.17 -3.13
CA ASN A 95 12.19 -10.98 -2.29
C ASN A 95 10.95 -10.09 -2.54
N LEU A 96 10.04 -10.45 -3.45
CA LEU A 96 8.85 -9.64 -3.72
C LEU A 96 7.91 -9.60 -2.52
N ASP A 97 7.90 -10.65 -1.70
CA ASP A 97 7.24 -10.74 -0.43
C ASP A 97 7.54 -9.53 0.50
N LYS A 98 8.79 -9.10 0.56
CA LYS A 98 9.19 -7.94 1.38
C LYS A 98 8.56 -6.63 0.92
N PHE A 99 8.31 -6.51 -0.40
CA PHE A 99 7.51 -5.40 -0.94
C PHE A 99 6.03 -5.53 -0.57
N GLY A 100 5.51 -6.75 -0.48
CA GLY A 100 4.16 -7.03 0.01
C GLY A 100 3.97 -6.57 1.45
N HIS A 101 4.86 -6.98 2.36
CA HIS A 101 4.86 -6.54 3.75
C HIS A 101 5.03 -5.02 3.88
N PHE A 102 5.90 -4.41 3.06
CA PHE A 102 6.03 -2.95 3.00
C PHE A 102 4.71 -2.29 2.57
N ALA A 103 4.08 -2.73 1.49
CA ALA A 103 2.82 -2.17 1.01
C ALA A 103 1.68 -2.33 2.05
N ALA A 104 1.60 -3.48 2.72
CA ALA A 104 0.67 -3.69 3.83
C ALA A 104 0.95 -2.70 4.98
N GLY A 105 2.22 -2.48 5.30
CA GLY A 105 2.64 -1.47 6.27
C GLY A 105 2.19 -0.07 5.91
N VAL A 106 2.31 0.34 4.64
CA VAL A 106 1.83 1.65 4.14
C VAL A 106 0.33 1.81 4.38
N VAL A 107 -0.46 0.81 4.00
CA VAL A 107 -1.93 0.84 4.17
C VAL A 107 -2.30 0.94 5.66
N LEU A 108 -1.62 0.18 6.53
CA LEU A 108 -1.82 0.25 7.97
C LEU A 108 -1.41 1.61 8.54
N GLY A 109 -0.25 2.14 8.13
CA GLY A 109 0.27 3.44 8.54
C GLY A 109 -0.70 4.57 8.21
N GLU A 110 -1.23 4.61 6.98
CA GLU A 110 -2.24 5.61 6.59
C GLU A 110 -3.54 5.45 7.38
N GLY A 111 -4.03 4.22 7.54
CA GLY A 111 -5.27 3.97 8.30
C GLY A 111 -5.14 4.41 9.76
N PHE A 112 -4.03 4.08 10.42
CA PHE A 112 -3.77 4.51 11.78
C PHE A 112 -3.56 6.02 11.89
N TYR A 113 -2.85 6.64 10.95
CA TYR A 113 -2.66 8.09 10.90
C TYR A 113 -3.99 8.82 10.88
N GLU A 114 -4.90 8.49 9.98
CA GLU A 114 -6.22 9.10 9.91
C GLU A 114 -7.02 8.88 11.22
N GLY A 115 -6.93 7.71 11.81
CA GLY A 115 -7.54 7.41 13.10
C GLY A 115 -7.00 8.29 14.22
N TYR A 116 -5.68 8.43 14.37
CA TYR A 116 -5.05 9.27 15.38
C TYR A 116 -5.33 10.76 15.16
N ARG A 117 -5.32 11.22 13.89
CA ARG A 117 -5.72 12.61 13.56
C ARG A 117 -7.17 12.87 13.94
N TRP A 118 -8.07 11.91 13.67
CA TRP A 118 -9.47 12.02 14.11
C TRP A 118 -9.62 12.05 15.63
N ALA A 119 -8.78 11.34 16.37
CA ALA A 119 -8.75 11.36 17.84
C ALA A 119 -8.20 12.66 18.41
N GLY A 120 -7.60 13.55 17.60
CA GLY A 120 -7.12 14.87 17.98
C GLY A 120 -5.64 14.92 18.39
N THR A 121 -4.82 13.97 17.90
CA THR A 121 -3.35 14.07 18.06
C THR A 121 -2.76 15.09 17.09
N SER A 122 -1.59 15.65 17.42
CA SER A 122 -0.83 16.46 16.48
C SER A 122 -0.40 15.64 15.25
N GLU A 123 -0.06 16.30 14.15
CA GLU A 123 0.35 15.63 12.91
C GLU A 123 1.54 14.69 13.14
N PHE A 124 2.59 15.20 13.80
CA PHE A 124 3.78 14.41 14.09
C PHE A 124 3.47 13.20 14.99
N GLN A 125 2.69 13.40 16.05
CA GLN A 125 2.27 12.32 16.94
C GLN A 125 1.44 11.26 16.20
N ALA A 126 0.54 11.69 15.31
CA ALA A 126 -0.27 10.78 14.52
C ALA A 126 0.60 9.89 13.62
N TYR A 127 1.57 10.45 12.91
CA TYR A 127 2.51 9.66 12.10
C TYR A 127 3.36 8.72 12.94
N LEU A 128 3.91 9.20 14.07
CA LEU A 128 4.72 8.37 14.95
C LEU A 128 3.93 7.18 15.49
N PHE A 129 2.73 7.43 16.04
CA PHE A 129 1.89 6.38 16.60
C PHE A 129 1.37 5.44 15.52
N ALA A 130 1.09 5.94 14.31
CA ALA A 130 0.69 5.12 13.18
C ALA A 130 1.79 4.14 12.77
N GLY A 131 3.02 4.60 12.61
CA GLY A 131 4.17 3.75 12.30
C GLY A 131 4.42 2.69 13.39
N LEU A 132 4.36 3.09 14.67
CA LEU A 132 4.50 2.15 15.80
C LEU A 132 3.35 1.12 15.82
N SER A 133 2.12 1.53 15.52
CA SER A 133 0.98 0.61 15.45
C SER A 133 1.10 -0.38 14.29
N ALA A 134 1.57 0.07 13.13
CA ALA A 134 1.86 -0.81 11.99
C ALA A 134 2.98 -1.80 12.32
N MET A 135 4.06 -1.36 12.98
CA MET A 135 5.14 -2.22 13.47
C MET A 135 4.60 -3.30 14.42
N MET A 136 3.81 -2.90 15.42
CA MET A 136 3.24 -3.87 16.38
C MET A 136 2.30 -4.87 15.70
N THR A 137 1.62 -4.44 14.64
CA THR A 137 0.79 -5.32 13.81
C THR A 137 1.62 -6.40 13.15
N HIS A 138 2.71 -6.04 12.46
CA HIS A 138 3.59 -6.99 11.81
C HIS A 138 4.24 -7.93 12.82
N ILE A 139 4.73 -7.41 13.95
CA ILE A 139 5.24 -8.26 15.05
C ILE A 139 4.19 -9.28 15.49
N ALA A 140 2.93 -8.87 15.65
CA ALA A 140 1.88 -9.77 16.10
C ALA A 140 1.55 -10.87 15.07
N ILE A 141 1.59 -10.55 13.77
CA ILE A 141 1.43 -11.51 12.69
C ILE A 141 2.59 -12.50 12.70
N ASP A 142 3.81 -12.01 12.67
CA ASP A 142 5.03 -12.82 12.62
C ASP A 142 5.23 -13.70 13.88
N VAL A 143 4.84 -13.20 15.06
CA VAL A 143 4.80 -14.05 16.28
C VAL A 143 3.85 -15.22 16.07
N LYS A 144 2.72 -15.01 15.37
CA LYS A 144 1.78 -16.09 15.06
C LYS A 144 2.36 -17.06 14.03
N ASP A 145 3.05 -16.54 13.01
CA ASP A 145 3.75 -17.31 11.98
C ASP A 145 4.87 -18.14 12.60
N GLY A 146 5.56 -17.63 13.61
CA GLY A 146 6.56 -18.37 14.39
C GLY A 146 6.05 -19.66 15.05
N TYR A 147 4.73 -19.82 15.20
CA TYR A 147 4.10 -21.05 15.70
C TYR A 147 3.42 -21.87 14.58
N SER A 148 3.54 -21.48 13.31
CA SER A 148 3.01 -22.24 12.17
C SER A 148 4.04 -23.25 11.68
N PRO A 149 3.64 -24.47 11.27
CA PRO A 149 4.56 -25.43 10.66
C PRO A 149 5.08 -24.99 9.28
N GLU A 150 4.30 -24.19 8.56
CA GLU A 150 4.61 -23.74 7.18
C GLU A 150 5.38 -22.43 7.12
N TRP A 151 5.29 -21.63 8.17
CA TRP A 151 5.90 -20.30 8.29
C TRP A 151 6.85 -20.27 9.47
N GLY A 152 7.51 -19.18 9.69
CA GLY A 152 8.33 -18.91 10.86
C GLY A 152 8.28 -17.44 11.19
N PHE A 153 8.84 -17.01 12.32
CA PHE A 153 9.03 -15.59 12.62
C PHE A 153 10.10 -15.01 11.70
N SER A 154 9.71 -14.11 10.80
CA SER A 154 10.62 -13.43 9.89
C SER A 154 10.96 -12.02 10.38
N VAL A 155 12.23 -11.79 10.70
CA VAL A 155 12.73 -10.44 11.02
C VAL A 155 12.61 -9.52 9.83
N PHE A 156 12.75 -10.04 8.60
CA PHE A 156 12.69 -9.25 7.38
C PHE A 156 11.27 -8.75 7.08
N ASP A 157 10.24 -9.54 7.40
CA ASP A 157 8.84 -9.16 7.23
C ASP A 157 8.44 -8.07 8.22
N VAL A 158 8.83 -8.24 9.49
CA VAL A 158 8.64 -7.21 10.51
C VAL A 158 9.34 -5.90 10.12
N LEU A 159 10.58 -5.97 9.63
CA LEU A 159 11.33 -4.78 9.20
C LEU A 159 10.66 -4.12 7.98
N SER A 160 10.29 -4.91 6.98
CA SER A 160 9.65 -4.41 5.75
C SER A 160 8.30 -3.75 6.07
N GLY A 161 7.46 -4.41 6.86
CA GLY A 161 6.19 -3.85 7.30
C GLY A 161 6.34 -2.62 8.19
N THR A 162 7.36 -2.59 9.05
CA THR A 162 7.69 -1.40 9.86
C THR A 162 8.07 -0.22 8.98
N LEU A 163 8.97 -0.43 8.02
CA LEU A 163 9.37 0.61 7.06
C LEU A 163 8.16 1.13 6.27
N GLY A 164 7.26 0.23 5.84
CA GLY A 164 6.00 0.60 5.22
C GLY A 164 5.11 1.45 6.14
N GLY A 165 4.98 1.06 7.41
CA GLY A 165 4.19 1.80 8.39
C GLY A 165 4.68 3.23 8.66
N PHE A 166 5.99 3.45 8.55
CA PHE A 166 6.60 4.78 8.65
C PHE A 166 6.72 5.52 7.30
N TYR A 167 6.39 4.88 6.19
CA TYR A 167 6.48 5.50 4.87
C TYR A 167 5.62 6.77 4.73
N PRO A 168 4.36 6.85 5.21
CA PRO A 168 3.57 8.08 5.17
C PRO A 168 4.24 9.25 5.91
N MET A 169 4.94 8.97 7.02
CA MET A 169 5.76 9.96 7.72
C MET A 169 6.96 10.39 6.87
N ALA A 170 7.62 9.44 6.20
CA ALA A 170 8.73 9.73 5.30
C ALA A 170 8.28 10.60 4.11
N GLU A 171 7.14 10.30 3.50
CA GLU A 171 6.55 11.14 2.44
C GLU A 171 6.29 12.56 2.92
N ARG A 172 5.89 12.74 4.18
CA ARG A 172 5.62 14.07 4.75
C ARG A 172 6.88 14.87 4.99
N TYR A 173 7.94 14.26 5.51
CA TYR A 173 9.11 14.98 6.03
C TYR A 173 10.37 14.83 5.17
N ILE A 174 10.45 13.87 4.25
CA ILE A 174 11.63 13.65 3.41
C ILE A 174 11.38 14.18 1.99
N PRO A 175 12.12 15.22 1.55
CA PRO A 175 11.81 15.92 0.30
C PRO A 175 11.84 15.07 -0.97
N VAL A 176 12.61 13.98 -1.03
CA VAL A 176 12.71 13.14 -2.23
C VAL A 176 11.37 12.48 -2.58
N PHE A 177 10.55 12.15 -1.60
CA PHE A 177 9.22 11.55 -1.82
C PHE A 177 8.20 12.51 -2.43
N LYS A 178 8.54 13.81 -2.61
CA LYS A 178 7.75 14.72 -3.44
C LYS A 178 7.79 14.35 -4.93
N TYR A 179 8.81 13.62 -5.36
CA TYR A 179 9.09 13.29 -6.75
C TYR A 179 8.79 11.83 -7.11
N VAL A 180 8.65 10.96 -6.13
CA VAL A 180 8.44 9.51 -6.32
C VAL A 180 7.37 9.01 -5.39
N ASP A 181 6.38 8.29 -5.93
CA ASP A 181 5.41 7.54 -5.16
C ASP A 181 5.72 6.04 -5.26
N LEU A 182 5.52 5.32 -4.16
CA LEU A 182 5.53 3.87 -4.17
C LEU A 182 4.10 3.37 -4.33
N LYS A 183 3.87 2.53 -5.35
CA LYS A 183 2.54 2.06 -5.72
C LYS A 183 2.50 0.55 -5.88
N TRP A 184 1.33 0.01 -5.86
CA TRP A 184 1.05 -1.40 -6.00
C TRP A 184 -0.05 -1.63 -7.04
N SER A 185 0.06 -2.71 -7.81
CA SER A 185 -1.00 -3.21 -8.67
C SER A 185 -1.17 -4.72 -8.51
N TYR A 186 -2.40 -5.18 -8.63
CA TYR A 186 -2.76 -6.58 -8.58
C TYR A 186 -3.79 -6.89 -9.66
N TRP A 187 -3.50 -7.92 -10.46
CA TRP A 187 -4.45 -8.46 -11.45
C TRP A 187 -4.18 -9.93 -11.69
N ILE A 188 -5.21 -10.76 -11.64
CA ILE A 188 -5.06 -12.20 -11.81
C ILE A 188 -4.86 -12.52 -13.29
N ASN A 189 -3.61 -12.64 -13.71
CA ASN A 189 -3.19 -13.10 -15.03
C ASN A 189 -2.93 -14.62 -15.05
N THR A 190 -2.50 -15.18 -13.93
CA THR A 190 -2.24 -16.60 -13.74
C THR A 190 -2.89 -17.12 -12.46
N LYS A 191 -3.18 -18.41 -12.43
CA LYS A 191 -3.67 -19.13 -11.25
C LYS A 191 -2.61 -20.01 -10.62
N ALA A 192 -1.33 -19.84 -10.94
CA ALA A 192 -0.25 -20.68 -10.48
C ALA A 192 -0.25 -20.80 -8.96
N TYR A 193 -0.29 -19.69 -8.24
CA TYR A 193 -0.37 -19.63 -6.78
C TYR A 193 -1.61 -20.39 -6.25
N TYR A 194 -2.80 -20.11 -6.75
CA TYR A 194 -4.05 -20.71 -6.29
C TYR A 194 -4.19 -22.21 -6.62
N ARG A 195 -3.43 -22.71 -7.58
CA ARG A 195 -3.40 -24.17 -7.87
C ARG A 195 -2.58 -24.94 -6.84
N GLN A 196 -1.64 -24.28 -6.17
CA GLN A 196 -0.79 -24.90 -5.16
C GLN A 196 -1.33 -24.70 -3.75
N SER A 197 -1.90 -23.55 -3.47
CA SER A 197 -2.48 -23.21 -2.17
C SER A 197 -4.00 -23.28 -2.24
N HIS A 198 -4.59 -24.28 -1.57
CA HIS A 198 -6.05 -24.42 -1.49
C HIS A 198 -6.71 -23.30 -0.66
N THR A 199 -5.96 -22.66 0.21
CA THR A 199 -6.40 -21.62 1.15
C THR A 199 -5.82 -20.26 0.86
N GLY A 200 -5.01 -20.12 -0.19
CA GLY A 200 -4.25 -18.91 -0.51
C GLY A 200 -5.10 -17.65 -0.64
N ILE A 201 -4.56 -16.56 -0.19
CA ILE A 201 -5.17 -15.23 -0.26
C ILE A 201 -4.39 -14.35 -1.25
N PHE A 202 -5.03 -13.29 -1.73
CA PHE A 202 -4.46 -12.43 -2.77
C PHE A 202 -3.17 -11.70 -2.32
N THR A 203 -2.94 -11.57 -1.02
CA THR A 203 -1.74 -10.93 -0.45
C THR A 203 -0.47 -11.72 -0.73
N ASP A 204 -0.57 -13.04 -0.88
CA ASP A 204 0.56 -13.95 -1.10
C ASP A 204 0.71 -14.34 -2.58
N ASP A 205 -0.22 -13.88 -3.41
CA ASP A 205 -0.22 -14.15 -4.86
C ASP A 205 0.74 -13.19 -5.61
N TYR A 206 2.03 -13.30 -5.28
CA TYR A 206 3.07 -12.38 -5.75
C TYR A 206 3.27 -12.40 -7.27
N CYS A 207 3.01 -13.49 -7.97
CA CYS A 207 3.10 -13.54 -9.44
C CYS A 207 2.02 -12.71 -10.17
N ASN A 208 0.99 -12.27 -9.45
CA ASN A 208 -0.03 -11.37 -9.96
C ASN A 208 0.07 -9.94 -9.38
N GLN A 209 1.12 -9.69 -8.59
CA GLN A 209 1.42 -8.38 -8.00
C GLN A 209 2.57 -7.70 -8.75
N THR A 210 2.53 -6.38 -8.79
CA THR A 210 3.65 -5.56 -9.25
C THR A 210 3.80 -4.36 -8.34
N PHE A 211 5.00 -4.11 -7.86
CA PHE A 211 5.35 -2.97 -7.04
C PHE A 211 6.08 -1.93 -7.88
N TRP A 212 5.73 -0.66 -7.72
CA TRP A 212 6.12 0.41 -8.61
C TRP A 212 6.77 1.57 -7.86
N ALA A 213 7.82 2.12 -8.43
CA ALA A 213 8.31 3.45 -8.12
C ALA A 213 7.84 4.40 -9.24
N SER A 214 6.89 5.27 -8.94
CA SER A 214 6.27 6.21 -9.87
C SER A 214 6.91 7.59 -9.74
N PHE A 215 7.60 8.01 -10.76
CA PHE A 215 8.34 9.26 -10.82
C PHE A 215 7.47 10.37 -11.42
N LYS A 216 7.48 11.56 -10.83
CA LYS A 216 6.68 12.75 -11.17
C LYS A 216 7.51 13.80 -11.89
N PRO A 217 7.76 13.71 -13.22
CA PRO A 217 8.64 14.61 -13.95
C PRO A 217 8.21 16.08 -13.87
N TYR A 218 6.89 16.33 -13.87
CA TYR A 218 6.34 17.68 -13.81
C TYR A 218 6.94 18.52 -12.69
N ARG A 219 7.20 17.93 -11.54
CA ARG A 219 7.73 18.63 -10.37
C ARG A 219 9.19 19.07 -10.53
N LEU A 220 9.92 18.47 -11.46
CA LEU A 220 11.32 18.81 -11.76
C LEU A 220 11.47 19.75 -12.96
N LEU A 221 10.43 19.88 -13.79
CA LEU A 221 10.50 20.71 -14.99
C LEU A 221 10.55 22.19 -14.63
N PRO A 222 11.31 23.00 -15.39
CA PRO A 222 11.26 24.46 -15.29
C PRO A 222 9.88 24.98 -15.73
N ALA A 223 9.48 26.16 -15.23
CA ALA A 223 8.13 26.71 -15.46
C ALA A 223 7.72 26.76 -16.93
N ALA A 224 8.65 27.10 -17.84
CA ALA A 224 8.39 27.13 -19.28
C ALA A 224 8.02 25.75 -19.86
N ALA A 225 8.62 24.66 -19.36
CA ALA A 225 8.34 23.30 -19.82
C ALA A 225 7.06 22.74 -19.19
N ARG A 226 6.68 23.17 -17.99
CA ARG A 226 5.44 22.75 -17.32
C ARG A 226 4.18 23.09 -18.13
N ALA A 227 4.20 24.15 -18.92
CA ALA A 227 3.07 24.53 -19.78
C ALA A 227 2.72 23.46 -20.82
N TYR A 228 3.68 22.58 -21.17
CA TYR A 228 3.52 21.54 -22.19
C TYR A 228 3.45 20.12 -21.63
N TYR A 229 3.64 19.94 -20.34
CA TYR A 229 3.63 18.61 -19.69
C TYR A 229 2.45 18.48 -18.73
N PRO A 230 1.60 17.47 -18.87
CA PRO A 230 0.48 17.27 -17.97
C PRO A 230 0.94 17.00 -16.53
N SER A 231 0.40 17.73 -15.56
CA SER A 231 0.80 17.60 -14.16
C SER A 231 0.49 16.20 -13.55
N TRP A 232 -0.51 15.53 -14.09
CA TRP A 232 -0.95 14.22 -13.66
C TRP A 232 -0.18 13.05 -14.32
N LEU A 233 0.69 13.32 -15.29
CA LEU A 233 1.43 12.28 -15.99
C LEU A 233 2.71 11.95 -15.25
N ALA A 234 2.87 10.68 -14.90
CA ALA A 234 4.03 10.11 -14.25
C ALA A 234 4.62 8.95 -15.08
N ILE A 235 5.83 8.55 -14.75
CA ILE A 235 6.53 7.40 -15.34
C ILE A 235 6.90 6.46 -14.20
N ALA A 236 6.55 5.19 -14.31
CA ALA A 236 6.78 4.21 -13.25
C ALA A 236 7.73 3.11 -13.70
N ALA A 237 8.64 2.71 -12.80
CA ALA A 237 9.41 1.47 -12.89
C ALA A 237 8.75 0.42 -11.99
N GLY A 238 8.50 -0.76 -12.52
CA GLY A 238 7.80 -1.85 -11.85
C GLY A 238 8.65 -3.09 -11.68
N LEU A 239 8.44 -3.80 -10.56
CA LEU A 239 9.05 -5.07 -10.25
C LEU A 239 7.95 -6.09 -9.93
N SER A 240 8.01 -7.24 -10.61
CA SER A 240 7.15 -8.40 -10.42
C SER A 240 7.97 -9.68 -10.50
N ILE A 241 7.33 -10.82 -10.43
CA ILE A 241 7.93 -12.14 -10.63
C ILE A 241 7.05 -12.98 -11.57
N ASP A 242 7.68 -13.93 -12.25
CA ASP A 242 6.96 -14.89 -13.08
C ASP A 242 6.25 -15.97 -12.24
N GLU A 243 5.33 -16.68 -12.87
CA GLU A 243 4.55 -17.74 -12.20
C GLU A 243 5.37 -18.97 -11.82
N GLY A 244 6.57 -19.11 -12.38
CA GLY A 244 7.46 -20.25 -12.12
C GLY A 244 7.85 -20.40 -10.66
N VAL A 245 7.82 -19.30 -9.88
CA VAL A 245 8.03 -19.31 -8.43
C VAL A 245 7.02 -20.23 -7.72
N PHE A 246 5.80 -20.37 -8.25
CA PHE A 246 4.71 -21.15 -7.67
C PHE A 246 4.38 -22.42 -8.47
N ILE A 247 5.21 -22.84 -9.43
CA ILE A 247 4.99 -24.04 -10.22
C ILE A 247 5.99 -25.13 -9.81
N LYS A 248 5.48 -26.24 -9.24
CA LYS A 248 6.31 -27.43 -9.00
C LYS A 248 6.78 -27.99 -10.35
N HIS A 249 8.07 -28.26 -10.49
CA HIS A 249 8.70 -28.77 -11.71
C HIS A 249 8.59 -27.78 -12.90
N TYR A 250 8.75 -26.47 -12.62
CA TYR A 250 8.82 -25.48 -13.67
C TYR A 250 10.00 -25.76 -14.61
N GLU A 251 9.72 -25.80 -15.92
CA GLU A 251 10.73 -26.06 -16.98
C GLU A 251 11.58 -24.80 -17.29
N GLY A 252 12.02 -24.10 -16.28
CA GLY A 252 12.79 -22.88 -16.41
C GLY A 252 13.36 -22.45 -15.08
N THR A 253 13.98 -21.28 -15.05
CA THR A 253 14.44 -20.66 -13.82
C THR A 253 13.46 -19.54 -13.46
N PRO A 254 12.80 -19.60 -12.29
CA PRO A 254 11.99 -18.49 -11.82
C PRO A 254 12.76 -17.17 -11.80
N HIS A 255 12.16 -16.10 -12.27
CA HIS A 255 12.85 -14.83 -12.46
C HIS A 255 11.97 -13.62 -12.10
N ARG A 256 12.65 -12.50 -11.86
CA ARG A 256 11.98 -11.21 -11.70
C ARG A 256 11.60 -10.66 -13.07
N GLU A 257 10.53 -9.89 -13.10
CA GLU A 257 10.10 -9.14 -14.28
C GLU A 257 10.22 -7.64 -13.98
N VAL A 258 10.81 -6.89 -14.90
CA VAL A 258 10.98 -5.43 -14.77
C VAL A 258 10.18 -4.71 -15.85
N TYR A 259 9.46 -3.68 -15.44
CA TYR A 259 8.56 -2.92 -16.28
C TYR A 259 8.89 -1.43 -16.24
N ILE A 260 8.64 -0.74 -17.36
CA ILE A 260 8.52 0.72 -17.43
C ILE A 260 7.12 1.03 -17.94
N ALA A 261 6.41 1.92 -17.26
CA ALA A 261 5.01 2.23 -17.58
C ALA A 261 4.73 3.72 -17.52
N LEU A 262 3.72 4.16 -18.25
CA LEU A 262 3.04 5.41 -17.92
C LEU A 262 2.27 5.21 -16.61
N ASP A 263 2.11 6.30 -15.86
CA ASP A 263 1.34 6.30 -14.62
C ASP A 263 0.63 7.64 -14.41
N TYR A 264 -0.26 7.67 -13.44
CA TYR A 264 -1.09 8.82 -13.10
C TYR A 264 -0.74 9.29 -11.68
N ASP A 265 -0.26 10.54 -11.56
CA ASP A 265 -0.19 11.23 -10.27
C ASP A 265 -1.61 11.71 -9.91
N LEU A 266 -2.34 10.92 -9.15
CA LEU A 266 -3.71 11.26 -8.74
C LEU A 266 -3.71 12.46 -7.77
N GLU A 267 -2.62 12.72 -7.06
CA GLU A 267 -2.49 13.88 -6.19
C GLU A 267 -2.40 15.20 -6.96
N ALA A 268 -2.18 15.17 -8.28
CA ALA A 268 -2.31 16.35 -9.14
C ALA A 268 -3.75 16.87 -9.19
N PHE A 269 -4.76 15.98 -8.95
CA PHE A 269 -6.16 16.37 -8.81
C PHE A 269 -6.43 16.76 -7.35
N ARG A 270 -6.83 18.02 -7.13
CA ARG A 270 -6.92 18.63 -5.80
C ARG A 270 -8.35 19.03 -5.45
N PRO A 271 -9.20 18.06 -5.01
CA PRO A 271 -10.54 18.40 -4.59
C PRO A 271 -10.50 19.22 -3.29
N GLN A 272 -11.48 20.09 -3.12
CA GLN A 272 -11.58 20.91 -1.91
C GLN A 272 -12.01 20.13 -0.68
N SER A 273 -12.79 19.07 -0.87
CA SER A 273 -13.26 18.21 0.21
C SER A 273 -12.10 17.40 0.82
N ARG A 274 -11.95 17.43 2.14
CA ARG A 274 -10.96 16.61 2.88
C ARG A 274 -11.14 15.12 2.57
N MET A 275 -12.39 14.63 2.59
CA MET A 275 -12.68 13.24 2.29
C MET A 275 -12.23 12.84 0.86
N ALA A 276 -12.47 13.71 -0.13
CA ALA A 276 -12.04 13.45 -1.49
C ALA A 276 -10.51 13.49 -1.64
N ARG A 277 -9.81 14.34 -0.88
CA ARG A 277 -8.34 14.35 -0.83
C ARG A 277 -7.79 13.06 -0.23
N THR A 278 -8.32 12.62 0.92
CA THR A 278 -7.93 11.35 1.55
C THR A 278 -8.18 10.18 0.60
N LEU A 279 -9.33 10.14 -0.08
CA LEU A 279 -9.65 9.09 -1.06
C LEU A 279 -8.65 9.09 -2.23
N ILE A 280 -8.36 10.25 -2.81
CA ILE A 280 -7.40 10.37 -3.92
C ILE A 280 -6.00 9.94 -3.47
N LYS A 281 -5.56 10.37 -2.28
CA LYS A 281 -4.28 9.93 -1.70
C LYS A 281 -4.23 8.41 -1.52
N SER A 282 -5.27 7.82 -0.96
CA SER A 282 -5.36 6.36 -0.79
C SER A 282 -5.37 5.62 -2.12
N LEU A 283 -6.07 6.14 -3.13
CA LEU A 283 -6.09 5.56 -4.47
C LEU A 283 -4.73 5.73 -5.19
N ASN A 284 -3.95 6.76 -4.85
CA ASN A 284 -2.65 6.99 -5.46
C ASN A 284 -1.60 5.91 -5.09
N TYR A 285 -1.82 5.15 -4.02
CA TYR A 285 -1.00 3.97 -3.72
C TYR A 285 -1.27 2.79 -4.67
N PHE A 286 -2.33 2.86 -5.47
CA PHE A 286 -2.63 1.85 -6.48
C PHE A 286 -2.29 2.37 -7.87
N LYS A 287 -1.49 1.59 -8.61
CA LYS A 287 -1.24 1.90 -10.01
C LYS A 287 -2.45 1.53 -10.85
N LEU A 288 -3.02 2.52 -11.49
CA LEU A 288 -4.11 2.32 -12.45
C LEU A 288 -3.59 1.70 -13.76
N PRO A 289 -4.43 0.95 -14.50
CA PRO A 289 -4.05 0.39 -15.78
C PRO A 289 -3.57 1.46 -16.76
N ALA A 290 -2.39 1.25 -17.35
CA ALA A 290 -1.75 2.17 -18.27
C ALA A 290 -0.81 1.42 -19.23
N PRO A 291 -0.40 2.04 -20.35
CA PRO A 291 0.61 1.45 -21.23
C PRO A 291 1.91 1.16 -20.48
N ALA A 292 2.45 -0.04 -20.72
CA ALA A 292 3.71 -0.50 -20.12
C ALA A 292 4.53 -1.33 -21.11
N ILE A 293 5.84 -1.35 -20.88
CA ILE A 293 6.77 -2.25 -21.52
C ILE A 293 7.48 -3.08 -20.45
N GLN A 294 7.55 -4.37 -20.66
CA GLN A 294 8.44 -5.27 -19.94
C GLN A 294 9.82 -5.15 -20.59
N VAL A 295 10.83 -4.89 -19.78
CA VAL A 295 12.21 -4.72 -20.26
C VAL A 295 13.13 -5.86 -19.85
N TYR A 296 12.68 -6.70 -18.94
CA TYR A 296 13.39 -7.89 -18.48
C TYR A 296 12.36 -8.97 -18.03
N PRO A 297 12.56 -10.28 -18.31
CA PRO A 297 13.68 -10.87 -19.06
C PRO A 297 13.61 -10.63 -20.56
N GLU A 298 12.41 -10.46 -21.12
CA GLU A 298 12.15 -10.27 -22.54
C GLU A 298 11.36 -9.00 -22.78
N PHE A 299 11.46 -8.44 -23.98
CA PHE A 299 10.74 -7.24 -24.34
C PHE A 299 9.32 -7.57 -24.77
N HIS A 300 8.33 -7.09 -23.98
CA HIS A 300 6.92 -7.14 -24.33
C HIS A 300 6.27 -5.79 -24.07
N TRP A 301 5.25 -5.46 -24.82
CA TRP A 301 4.46 -4.26 -24.58
C TRP A 301 3.02 -4.62 -24.19
N TYR A 302 2.43 -3.82 -23.32
CA TYR A 302 1.07 -3.97 -22.82
C TYR A 302 0.33 -2.66 -22.96
N LEU A 303 -0.91 -2.71 -23.47
CA LEU A 303 -1.74 -1.50 -23.61
C LEU A 303 -2.28 -1.03 -22.27
N LEU A 304 -2.70 -1.95 -21.40
CA LEU A 304 -3.36 -1.68 -20.13
C LEU A 304 -2.79 -2.56 -19.02
N TYR A 305 -1.46 -2.53 -18.80
CA TYR A 305 -0.88 -3.27 -17.69
C TYR A 305 -1.49 -2.82 -16.34
N PRO A 306 -1.84 -3.71 -15.39
CA PRO A 306 -1.39 -5.12 -15.27
C PRO A 306 -2.24 -6.15 -16.00
N ILE A 307 -3.22 -5.75 -16.79
CA ILE A 307 -4.05 -6.67 -17.59
C ILE A 307 -3.20 -7.13 -18.78
N LYS A 308 -2.77 -8.40 -18.75
CA LYS A 308 -2.03 -9.03 -19.85
C LYS A 308 -3.06 -9.69 -20.77
N PHE A 309 -3.18 -9.24 -22.02
CA PHE A 309 -4.04 -9.81 -23.05
C PHE A 309 -3.26 -10.71 -23.96
#